data_6591882893c9a1582c7ea8c8b7d247de
#
_entry.id   6591882893c9a1582c7ea8c8b7d247de
#
_cell.length_a   1.000
_cell.length_b   1.000
_cell.length_c   1.000
_cell.angle_alpha   90.00
_cell.angle_beta   90.00
_cell.angle_gamma   90.00
#
_symmetry.space_group_name_H-M   'P 1'
#
loop_
_entity.id
_entity.type
_entity.pdbx_description
1 polymer ?
#
loop_
_entity_poly.entity_id
_entity_poly.type
_entity_poly.pdbx_seq_one_letter_code
_entity_poly.pdbx_strand_id
1 'polypeptide(L)'
;MEIYLFNPEHDLALANGTPLYTPTARRMRGDLELLPVWYAEKGSLILVQEKERCAEWLERWNKSTGKDIGLITKKELRGLVNAEFEPWGWNAALRRELLKAGVAESCLPSEERLAAYREMSHRRISIDIHRKVKEQGLKEVCAEEPCELDSVERVMQYAREHPGCYLKMPYSGSGRGIYHVIDKSNRALEQWCAGAIRSQGSLLCEPGYAKIRDFAAEFYCAAGRSSFLGYSVFETDFHSQFRYGVVASQTLLKRLLMIQGVNVERAVQAVQKAIDELITPHYEGYVGVDMILYEDETGEARVNPCVEVNLRATMGVVTCGVARLKKMGGTRIGEFYLSQMPYLGYEEKPLVPVHDKTRYVAVMR
;
A
#
# COMPACT_ATOMS: atom_id res chain seq x y z
N MET A 1 -14.75 18.97 6.59
CA MET A 1 -13.50 19.48 5.96
C MET A 1 -12.49 18.34 6.01
N GLU A 2 -12.08 17.86 4.84
CA GLU A 2 -11.13 16.74 4.75
C GLU A 2 -9.68 17.22 4.74
N ILE A 3 -8.82 16.57 5.50
CA ILE A 3 -7.39 16.89 5.62
C ILE A 3 -6.59 15.63 5.33
N TYR A 4 -5.91 15.64 4.19
CA TYR A 4 -5.02 14.54 3.79
C TYR A 4 -3.61 14.76 4.33
N LEU A 5 -2.91 13.68 4.63
CA LEU A 5 -1.51 13.74 5.05
C LEU A 5 -0.73 12.48 4.65
N PHE A 6 0.54 12.66 4.34
CA PHE A 6 1.45 11.59 3.97
C PHE A 6 2.34 11.21 5.17
N ASN A 7 2.14 10.00 5.69
CA ASN A 7 2.92 9.43 6.79
C ASN A 7 3.48 8.05 6.41
N PRO A 8 4.57 8.02 5.59
CA PRO A 8 5.14 6.78 5.04
C PRO A 8 5.74 5.83 6.09
N GLU A 9 5.91 6.29 7.32
CA GLU A 9 6.33 5.50 8.47
C GLU A 9 5.23 4.61 9.06
N HIS A 10 4.02 4.62 8.48
CA HIS A 10 2.85 3.91 9.00
C HIS A 10 3.13 2.45 9.34
N ASP A 11 3.67 1.67 8.40
CA ASP A 11 3.94 0.24 8.59
C ASP A 11 4.95 -0.01 9.72
N LEU A 12 5.97 0.87 9.86
CA LEU A 12 6.93 0.81 10.97
C LEU A 12 6.26 1.12 12.32
N ALA A 13 5.30 2.05 12.35
CA ALA A 13 4.57 2.38 13.56
C ALA A 13 3.64 1.24 13.99
N LEU A 14 3.03 0.52 13.05
CA LEU A 14 2.25 -0.70 13.34
C LEU A 14 3.13 -1.81 13.93
N ALA A 15 4.33 -2.04 13.35
CA ALA A 15 5.25 -3.07 13.82
C ALA A 15 5.74 -2.83 15.25
N ASN A 16 6.11 -1.59 15.57
CA ASN A 16 6.82 -1.26 16.82
C ASN A 16 5.93 -0.66 17.93
N GLY A 17 4.66 -0.35 17.64
CA GLY A 17 3.73 0.33 18.57
C GLY A 17 4.15 1.75 18.97
N THR A 18 5.31 2.23 18.51
CA THR A 18 5.87 3.54 18.78
C THR A 18 6.28 4.24 17.48
N PRO A 19 6.27 5.60 17.45
CA PRO A 19 6.70 6.33 16.26
C PRO A 19 8.23 6.29 16.16
N LEU A 20 8.77 5.20 15.65
CA LEU A 20 10.18 5.16 15.24
C LEU A 20 10.30 5.87 13.89
N TYR A 21 10.40 7.19 13.96
CA TYR A 21 10.75 7.98 12.79
C TYR A 21 12.22 7.78 12.47
N THR A 22 12.51 6.86 11.57
CA THR A 22 13.86 6.80 10.99
C THR A 22 14.16 8.13 10.28
N PRO A 23 15.44 8.57 10.22
CA PRO A 23 15.81 9.78 9.47
C PRO A 23 15.27 9.74 8.02
N THR A 24 15.30 8.57 7.39
CA THR A 24 14.76 8.33 6.03
C THR A 24 13.27 8.60 5.97
N ALA A 25 12.47 8.03 6.88
CA ALA A 25 11.01 8.22 6.88
C ALA A 25 10.61 9.68 7.12
N ARG A 26 11.30 10.37 8.05
CA ARG A 26 11.08 11.81 8.26
C ARG A 26 11.37 12.62 7.01
N ARG A 27 12.45 12.27 6.31
CA ARG A 27 12.84 12.96 5.09
C ARG A 27 11.81 12.72 3.97
N MET A 28 11.41 11.46 3.74
CA MET A 28 10.37 11.11 2.78
C MET A 28 9.06 11.83 3.09
N ARG A 29 8.65 11.88 4.36
CA ARG A 29 7.43 12.56 4.78
C ARG A 29 7.44 14.04 4.38
N GLY A 30 8.55 14.75 4.58
CA GLY A 30 8.67 16.16 4.20
C GLY A 30 8.81 16.39 2.70
N ASP A 31 9.58 15.55 2.02
CA ASP A 31 9.83 15.71 0.58
C ASP A 31 8.61 15.32 -0.28
N LEU A 32 7.75 14.40 0.21
CA LEU A 32 6.58 13.85 -0.49
C LEU A 32 5.25 14.28 0.15
N GLU A 33 5.24 15.30 1.02
CA GLU A 33 4.03 15.71 1.77
C GLU A 33 2.86 16.09 0.88
N LEU A 34 3.09 16.53 -0.36
CA LEU A 34 2.05 16.81 -1.35
C LEU A 34 1.60 15.61 -2.19
N LEU A 35 2.15 14.41 -1.98
CA LEU A 35 1.74 13.22 -2.74
C LEU A 35 0.21 12.97 -2.71
N PRO A 36 -0.51 13.22 -1.60
CA PRO A 36 -1.96 13.06 -1.54
C PRO A 36 -2.77 13.89 -2.52
N VAL A 37 -2.25 14.99 -3.08
CA VAL A 37 -3.00 15.80 -4.07
C VAL A 37 -3.52 14.97 -5.23
N TRP A 38 -2.81 13.88 -5.58
CA TRP A 38 -3.17 13.04 -6.72
C TRP A 38 -4.45 12.23 -6.52
N TYR A 39 -4.84 11.96 -5.27
CA TYR A 39 -6.05 11.19 -4.95
C TYR A 39 -7.04 11.94 -4.03
N ALA A 40 -6.63 13.04 -3.40
CA ALA A 40 -7.49 13.85 -2.54
C ALA A 40 -8.73 14.38 -3.26
N GLU A 41 -9.83 14.52 -2.55
CA GLU A 41 -11.07 15.09 -3.08
C GLU A 41 -10.96 16.60 -3.31
N LYS A 42 -11.79 17.11 -4.21
CA LYS A 42 -11.82 18.55 -4.52
C LYS A 42 -12.21 19.37 -3.29
N GLY A 43 -11.47 20.44 -3.02
CA GLY A 43 -11.72 21.32 -1.87
C GLY A 43 -11.10 20.85 -0.57
N SER A 44 -10.37 19.74 -0.56
CA SER A 44 -9.65 19.22 0.60
C SER A 44 -8.40 20.03 0.93
N LEU A 45 -7.86 19.81 2.12
CA LEU A 45 -6.59 20.38 2.55
C LEU A 45 -5.51 19.29 2.63
N ILE A 46 -4.26 19.68 2.34
CA ILE A 46 -3.09 18.82 2.57
C ILE A 46 -2.29 19.39 3.75
N LEU A 47 -2.01 18.51 4.72
CA LEU A 47 -1.15 18.87 5.85
C LEU A 47 0.31 18.88 5.40
N VAL A 48 0.93 20.07 5.47
CA VAL A 48 2.32 20.32 5.08
C VAL A 48 3.11 20.92 6.24
N GLN A 49 4.45 20.86 6.13
CA GLN A 49 5.34 21.47 7.12
C GLN A 49 5.38 22.99 6.97
N GLU A 50 5.54 23.48 5.75
CA GLU A 50 5.67 24.89 5.39
C GLU A 50 4.89 25.17 4.10
N LYS A 51 3.88 26.06 4.17
CA LYS A 51 3.03 26.39 3.02
C LYS A 51 3.81 27.03 1.87
N GLU A 52 4.76 27.89 2.22
CA GLU A 52 5.56 28.68 1.28
C GLU A 52 6.34 27.79 0.30
N ARG A 53 6.79 26.63 0.77
CA ARG A 53 7.50 25.65 -0.07
C ARG A 53 6.61 24.98 -1.12
N CYS A 54 5.32 24.95 -0.87
CA CYS A 54 4.36 24.18 -1.68
C CYS A 54 3.44 25.07 -2.50
N ALA A 55 3.23 26.34 -2.09
CA ALA A 55 2.15 27.20 -2.58
C ALA A 55 2.20 27.43 -4.09
N GLU A 56 3.35 27.85 -4.65
CA GLU A 56 3.48 28.14 -6.08
C GLU A 56 3.27 26.89 -6.95
N TRP A 57 3.81 25.73 -6.51
CA TRP A 57 3.61 24.46 -7.22
C TRP A 57 2.14 24.06 -7.18
N LEU A 58 1.50 24.16 -6.02
CA LEU A 58 0.11 23.76 -5.82
C LEU A 58 -0.85 24.68 -6.62
N GLU A 59 -0.60 25.98 -6.68
CA GLU A 59 -1.40 26.91 -7.47
C GLU A 59 -1.40 26.50 -8.95
N ARG A 60 -0.21 26.25 -9.54
CA ARG A 60 -0.08 25.76 -10.91
C ARG A 60 -0.79 24.43 -11.11
N TRP A 61 -0.65 23.52 -10.13
CA TRP A 61 -1.27 22.21 -10.18
C TRP A 61 -2.81 22.30 -10.10
N ASN A 62 -3.36 23.10 -9.19
CA ASN A 62 -4.80 23.36 -9.07
C ASN A 62 -5.37 23.95 -10.38
N LYS A 63 -4.68 24.92 -10.96
CA LYS A 63 -5.06 25.52 -12.24
C LYS A 63 -5.10 24.49 -13.39
N SER A 64 -4.17 23.54 -13.39
CA SER A 64 -4.08 22.51 -14.42
C SER A 64 -5.10 21.37 -14.26
N THR A 65 -5.51 21.10 -13.03
CA THR A 65 -6.39 19.96 -12.69
C THR A 65 -7.83 20.35 -12.33
N GLY A 66 -8.06 21.60 -11.96
CA GLY A 66 -9.37 22.10 -11.50
C GLY A 66 -9.79 21.59 -10.12
N LYS A 67 -8.83 21.13 -9.30
CA LYS A 67 -9.10 20.45 -8.02
C LYS A 67 -9.40 21.38 -6.85
N ASP A 68 -8.79 22.53 -6.76
CA ASP A 68 -8.97 23.49 -5.66
C ASP A 68 -8.53 22.92 -4.29
N ILE A 69 -7.35 22.32 -4.24
CA ILE A 69 -6.74 21.82 -3.01
C ILE A 69 -6.11 22.97 -2.25
N GLY A 70 -6.31 23.01 -0.92
CA GLY A 70 -5.65 23.97 -0.02
C GLY A 70 -4.51 23.35 0.78
N LEU A 71 -3.79 24.20 1.52
CA LEU A 71 -2.72 23.78 2.42
C LEU A 71 -3.07 24.14 3.87
N ILE A 72 -2.70 23.26 4.79
CA ILE A 72 -2.79 23.49 6.22
C ILE A 72 -1.50 23.06 6.91
N THR A 73 -1.06 23.78 7.93
CA THR A 73 0.10 23.43 8.74
C THR A 73 -0.32 22.85 10.09
N LYS A 74 0.60 22.17 10.76
CA LYS A 74 0.36 21.60 12.09
C LYS A 74 -0.08 22.64 13.13
N LYS A 75 0.39 23.89 12.99
CA LYS A 75 0.02 24.99 13.89
C LYS A 75 -1.46 25.38 13.75
N GLU A 76 -2.00 25.26 12.57
CA GLU A 76 -3.39 25.62 12.23
C GLU A 76 -4.40 24.50 12.56
N LEU A 77 -3.94 23.31 12.96
CA LEU A 77 -4.83 22.22 13.39
C LEU A 77 -5.52 22.51 14.74
N ARG A 78 -4.94 23.40 15.54
CA ARG A 78 -5.44 23.69 16.89
C ARG A 78 -6.84 24.28 16.84
N GLY A 79 -7.77 23.66 17.55
CA GLY A 79 -9.15 24.13 17.67
C GLY A 79 -10.03 23.84 16.46
N LEU A 80 -9.57 23.04 15.50
CA LEU A 80 -10.43 22.55 14.42
C LEU A 80 -11.51 21.64 15.00
N VAL A 81 -12.75 21.94 14.65
CA VAL A 81 -13.92 21.11 14.92
C VAL A 81 -14.47 20.59 13.58
N ASN A 82 -15.00 19.37 13.56
CA ASN A 82 -15.56 18.72 12.35
C ASN A 82 -14.54 18.57 11.22
N ALA A 83 -13.26 18.31 11.56
CA ALA A 83 -12.23 17.92 10.61
C ALA A 83 -12.18 16.40 10.48
N GLU A 84 -12.15 15.91 9.24
CA GLU A 84 -11.95 14.53 8.89
C GLU A 84 -10.52 14.37 8.37
N PHE A 85 -9.78 13.44 8.96
CA PHE A 85 -8.39 13.22 8.57
C PHE A 85 -8.28 11.96 7.72
N GLU A 86 -7.68 12.11 6.54
CA GLU A 86 -7.35 11.03 5.62
C GLU A 86 -5.82 10.87 5.52
N PRO A 87 -5.19 10.17 6.48
CA PRO A 87 -3.76 9.91 6.42
C PRO A 87 -3.42 8.86 5.37
N TRP A 88 -2.13 8.77 5.00
CA TRP A 88 -1.62 7.61 4.28
C TRP A 88 -2.01 6.31 4.99
N GLY A 89 -1.92 6.27 6.30
CA GLY A 89 -2.43 5.17 7.11
C GLY A 89 -2.60 5.56 8.58
N TRP A 90 -3.69 5.11 9.20
CA TRP A 90 -4.00 5.35 10.60
C TRP A 90 -3.22 4.42 11.54
N ASN A 91 -2.60 5.00 12.56
CA ASN A 91 -1.96 4.27 13.66
C ASN A 91 -1.96 5.09 14.95
N ALA A 92 -1.71 4.45 16.09
CA ALA A 92 -1.71 5.09 17.40
C ALA A 92 -0.65 6.22 17.55
N ALA A 93 0.45 6.14 16.80
CA ALA A 93 1.48 7.16 16.84
C ALA A 93 1.01 8.46 16.19
N LEU A 94 0.37 8.36 15.03
CA LEU A 94 -0.23 9.51 14.35
C LEU A 94 -1.34 10.15 15.20
N ARG A 95 -2.23 9.34 15.81
CA ARG A 95 -3.25 9.86 16.72
C ARG A 95 -2.64 10.71 17.82
N ARG A 96 -1.62 10.19 18.51
CA ARG A 96 -0.90 10.94 19.54
C ARG A 96 -0.24 12.23 19.01
N GLU A 97 0.28 12.20 17.79
CA GLU A 97 0.86 13.39 17.14
C GLU A 97 -0.19 14.46 16.90
N LEU A 98 -1.37 14.11 16.37
CA LEU A 98 -2.47 15.02 16.10
C LEU A 98 -3.09 15.59 17.39
N LEU A 99 -3.27 14.77 18.43
CA LEU A 99 -3.67 15.26 19.77
C LEU A 99 -2.70 16.29 20.34
N LYS A 100 -1.39 16.04 20.24
CA LYS A 100 -0.35 17.01 20.66
C LYS A 100 -0.38 18.29 19.84
N ALA A 101 -0.86 18.25 18.60
CA ALA A 101 -1.06 19.42 17.77
C ALA A 101 -2.33 20.22 18.13
N GLY A 102 -3.16 19.69 19.04
CA GLY A 102 -4.39 20.33 19.50
C GLY A 102 -5.64 19.99 18.71
N VAL A 103 -5.60 18.90 17.94
CA VAL A 103 -6.80 18.34 17.28
C VAL A 103 -7.71 17.76 18.35
N ALA A 104 -9.02 18.03 18.22
CA ALA A 104 -10.03 17.49 19.13
C ALA A 104 -10.11 15.95 19.00
N GLU A 105 -10.26 15.26 20.13
CA GLU A 105 -10.33 13.79 20.15
C GLU A 105 -11.49 13.25 19.32
N SER A 106 -12.60 13.98 19.26
CA SER A 106 -13.78 13.65 18.44
C SER A 106 -13.52 13.61 16.92
N CYS A 107 -12.43 14.22 16.45
CA CYS A 107 -12.01 14.20 15.04
C CYS A 107 -11.08 13.01 14.72
N LEU A 108 -10.76 12.17 15.70
CA LEU A 108 -9.76 11.09 15.56
C LEU A 108 -10.39 9.73 15.89
N PRO A 109 -9.92 8.64 15.26
CA PRO A 109 -10.33 7.30 15.63
C PRO A 109 -10.04 7.00 17.10
N SER A 110 -10.91 6.26 17.77
CA SER A 110 -10.67 5.79 19.14
C SER A 110 -9.45 4.85 19.21
N GLU A 111 -8.92 4.62 20.41
CA GLU A 111 -7.80 3.68 20.60
C GLU A 111 -8.22 2.25 20.28
N GLU A 112 -9.46 1.85 20.60
CA GLU A 112 -10.02 0.55 20.27
C GLU A 112 -10.11 0.36 18.74
N ARG A 113 -10.55 1.40 18.02
CA ARG A 113 -10.62 1.37 16.56
C ARG A 113 -9.23 1.23 15.93
N LEU A 114 -8.23 1.93 16.46
CA LEU A 114 -6.83 1.80 16.01
C LEU A 114 -6.21 0.46 16.36
N ALA A 115 -6.61 -0.16 17.49
CA ALA A 115 -6.21 -1.51 17.82
C ALA A 115 -6.80 -2.53 16.82
N ALA A 116 -8.07 -2.37 16.44
CA ALA A 116 -8.70 -3.18 15.39
C ALA A 116 -8.01 -2.97 14.02
N TYR A 117 -7.66 -1.74 13.64
CA TYR A 117 -6.91 -1.46 12.41
C TYR A 117 -5.56 -2.15 12.40
N ARG A 118 -4.84 -2.11 13.53
CA ARG A 118 -3.56 -2.81 13.66
C ARG A 118 -3.72 -4.31 13.50
N GLU A 119 -4.72 -4.91 14.15
CA GLU A 119 -5.02 -6.34 14.05
C GLU A 119 -5.33 -6.76 12.62
N MET A 120 -6.17 -6.01 11.91
CA MET A 120 -6.48 -6.26 10.50
C MET A 120 -5.30 -5.99 9.55
N SER A 121 -4.31 -5.18 9.96
CA SER A 121 -3.09 -4.96 9.19
C SER A 121 -2.06 -6.07 9.38
N HIS A 122 -2.30 -7.04 10.27
CA HIS A 122 -1.48 -8.22 10.40
C HIS A 122 -1.60 -9.09 9.14
N ARG A 123 -0.48 -9.53 8.58
CA ARG A 123 -0.50 -10.30 7.30
C ARG A 123 -1.35 -11.55 7.32
N ARG A 124 -1.70 -12.11 8.49
CA ARG A 124 -2.61 -13.26 8.59
C ARG A 124 -3.99 -12.99 7.98
N ILE A 125 -4.43 -11.72 7.83
CA ILE A 125 -5.69 -11.39 7.15
C ILE A 125 -5.73 -11.94 5.73
N SER A 126 -4.57 -12.13 5.07
CA SER A 126 -4.50 -12.74 3.75
C SER A 126 -5.00 -14.19 3.76
N ILE A 127 -4.82 -14.93 4.86
CA ILE A 127 -5.34 -16.31 5.02
C ILE A 127 -6.86 -16.29 4.96
N ASP A 128 -7.49 -15.38 5.70
CA ASP A 128 -8.95 -15.28 5.76
C ASP A 128 -9.54 -14.80 4.42
N ILE A 129 -8.86 -13.87 3.73
CA ILE A 129 -9.22 -13.47 2.36
C ILE A 129 -9.13 -14.66 1.41
N HIS A 130 -8.04 -15.43 1.46
CA HIS A 130 -7.88 -16.64 0.64
C HIS A 130 -9.05 -17.61 0.84
N ARG A 131 -9.43 -17.91 2.09
CA ARG A 131 -10.55 -18.80 2.42
C ARG A 131 -11.85 -18.30 1.81
N LYS A 132 -12.16 -17.03 2.04
CA LYS A 132 -13.39 -16.40 1.53
C LYS A 132 -13.45 -16.39 0.01
N VAL A 133 -12.34 -16.19 -0.66
CA VAL A 133 -12.30 -16.24 -2.13
C VAL A 133 -12.43 -17.68 -2.64
N LYS A 134 -11.79 -18.65 -2.00
CA LYS A 134 -11.92 -20.08 -2.36
C LYS A 134 -13.36 -20.60 -2.18
N GLU A 135 -14.10 -20.16 -1.16
CA GLU A 135 -15.50 -20.50 -0.96
C GLU A 135 -16.39 -20.14 -2.16
N GLN A 136 -15.96 -19.21 -3.02
CA GLN A 136 -16.69 -18.80 -4.23
C GLN A 136 -16.45 -19.71 -5.44
N GLY A 137 -15.56 -20.71 -5.35
CA GLY A 137 -15.38 -21.75 -6.34
C GLY A 137 -14.85 -21.29 -7.70
N LEU A 138 -14.00 -20.24 -7.72
CA LEU A 138 -13.40 -19.73 -8.95
C LEU A 138 -12.27 -20.63 -9.43
N LYS A 139 -12.37 -21.17 -10.65
CA LYS A 139 -11.38 -22.09 -11.22
C LYS A 139 -10.00 -21.47 -11.42
N GLU A 140 -9.94 -20.18 -11.70
CA GLU A 140 -8.71 -19.42 -11.87
C GLU A 140 -7.98 -19.13 -10.56
N VAL A 141 -8.61 -19.36 -9.40
CA VAL A 141 -8.03 -19.13 -8.06
C VAL A 141 -7.66 -20.48 -7.46
N CYS A 142 -6.44 -20.92 -7.73
CA CYS A 142 -5.91 -22.19 -7.26
C CYS A 142 -4.72 -22.03 -6.30
N ALA A 143 -4.37 -20.80 -5.92
CA ALA A 143 -3.25 -20.55 -5.03
C ALA A 143 -3.42 -21.29 -3.70
N GLU A 144 -2.32 -21.82 -3.19
CA GLU A 144 -2.28 -22.44 -1.87
C GLU A 144 -2.49 -21.37 -0.79
N GLU A 145 -3.24 -21.73 0.25
CA GLU A 145 -3.49 -20.81 1.37
C GLU A 145 -2.20 -20.58 2.15
N PRO A 146 -1.82 -19.32 2.43
CA PRO A 146 -0.69 -19.04 3.31
C PRO A 146 -0.92 -19.61 4.70
N CYS A 147 0.15 -19.86 5.45
CA CYS A 147 0.04 -20.30 6.84
C CYS A 147 0.88 -19.43 7.77
N GLU A 148 0.40 -19.25 9.00
CA GLU A 148 1.12 -18.56 10.07
C GLU A 148 1.84 -19.57 10.97
N LEU A 149 3.14 -19.38 11.16
CA LEU A 149 3.99 -20.26 11.97
C LEU A 149 4.77 -19.45 13.01
N ASP A 150 4.81 -19.97 14.24
CA ASP A 150 5.35 -19.31 15.43
C ASP A 150 6.64 -19.97 15.98
N SER A 151 7.13 -21.01 15.33
CA SER A 151 8.39 -21.67 15.72
C SER A 151 9.36 -21.81 14.54
N VAL A 152 10.64 -21.66 14.85
CA VAL A 152 11.71 -21.76 13.84
C VAL A 152 11.71 -23.13 13.18
N GLU A 153 11.49 -24.20 13.96
CA GLU A 153 11.48 -25.58 13.48
C GLU A 153 10.41 -25.78 12.41
N ARG A 154 9.17 -25.29 12.67
CA ARG A 154 8.05 -25.38 11.73
C ARG A 154 8.28 -24.56 10.49
N VAL A 155 8.85 -23.34 10.63
CA VAL A 155 9.20 -22.48 9.47
C VAL A 155 10.28 -23.15 8.63
N MET A 156 11.31 -23.71 9.23
CA MET A 156 12.38 -24.41 8.52
C MET A 156 11.88 -25.71 7.87
N GLN A 157 10.89 -26.39 8.46
CA GLN A 157 10.22 -27.53 7.83
C GLN A 157 9.45 -27.07 6.60
N TYR A 158 8.61 -26.04 6.72
CA TYR A 158 7.86 -25.44 5.61
C TYR A 158 8.80 -25.05 4.46
N ALA A 159 9.91 -24.39 4.76
CA ALA A 159 10.89 -23.96 3.76
C ALA A 159 11.56 -25.14 3.00
N ARG A 160 11.71 -26.30 3.67
CA ARG A 160 12.20 -27.52 3.01
C ARG A 160 11.16 -28.14 2.07
N GLU A 161 9.89 -28.10 2.47
CA GLU A 161 8.76 -28.67 1.72
C GLU A 161 8.35 -27.78 0.54
N HIS A 162 8.56 -26.44 0.65
CA HIS A 162 8.16 -25.45 -0.36
C HIS A 162 9.38 -24.67 -0.87
N PRO A 163 10.17 -25.21 -1.80
CA PRO A 163 11.30 -24.51 -2.41
C PRO A 163 10.86 -23.20 -3.08
N GLY A 164 11.60 -22.12 -2.83
CA GLY A 164 11.24 -20.82 -3.39
C GLY A 164 10.12 -20.09 -2.62
N CYS A 165 9.74 -20.58 -1.44
CA CYS A 165 8.72 -19.94 -0.62
C CYS A 165 9.14 -18.54 -0.11
N TYR A 166 8.14 -17.78 0.29
CA TYR A 166 8.32 -16.48 0.93
C TYR A 166 7.94 -16.57 2.40
N LEU A 167 8.81 -16.02 3.24
CA LEU A 167 8.59 -15.86 4.68
C LEU A 167 8.45 -14.37 4.97
N LYS A 168 7.35 -13.98 5.62
CA LYS A 168 7.00 -12.57 5.82
C LYS A 168 6.75 -12.26 7.28
N MET A 169 7.36 -11.20 7.78
CA MET A 169 7.04 -10.66 9.12
C MET A 169 5.59 -10.15 9.16
N PRO A 170 4.87 -10.32 10.26
CA PRO A 170 3.48 -9.89 10.42
C PRO A 170 3.19 -8.45 10.03
N TYR A 171 4.06 -7.53 10.44
CA TYR A 171 3.97 -6.11 10.16
C TYR A 171 5.25 -5.64 9.49
N SER A 172 5.18 -5.34 8.22
CA SER A 172 6.27 -4.71 7.48
C SER A 172 5.73 -4.13 6.18
N GLY A 173 6.46 -3.25 5.56
CA GLY A 173 6.08 -2.62 4.29
C GLY A 173 7.28 -2.37 3.39
N SER A 174 7.02 -2.06 2.14
CA SER A 174 8.04 -1.73 1.13
C SER A 174 9.08 -2.83 0.92
N GLY A 175 8.67 -4.09 0.91
CA GLY A 175 9.55 -5.26 0.72
C GLY A 175 10.45 -5.60 1.93
N ARG A 176 10.39 -4.80 3.01
CA ARG A 176 11.14 -5.09 4.22
C ARG A 176 10.46 -6.21 5.01
N GLY A 177 11.24 -7.02 5.73
CA GLY A 177 10.70 -8.14 6.52
C GLY A 177 10.13 -9.27 5.66
N ILE A 178 10.57 -9.39 4.41
CA ILE A 178 10.29 -10.50 3.50
C ILE A 178 11.61 -11.23 3.25
N TYR A 179 11.57 -12.54 3.31
CA TYR A 179 12.70 -13.41 2.98
C TYR A 179 12.25 -14.41 1.90
N HIS A 180 12.87 -14.35 0.72
CA HIS A 180 12.69 -15.32 -0.35
C HIS A 180 13.68 -16.47 -0.14
N VAL A 181 13.17 -17.69 0.05
CA VAL A 181 13.98 -18.87 0.36
C VAL A 181 14.49 -19.50 -0.92
N ILE A 182 15.71 -19.11 -1.33
CA ILE A 182 16.38 -19.69 -2.50
C ILE A 182 17.22 -20.92 -2.09
N ASP A 183 17.90 -20.84 -0.94
CA ASP A 183 18.74 -21.93 -0.42
C ASP A 183 18.18 -22.45 0.93
N LYS A 184 17.95 -23.77 0.97
CA LYS A 184 17.28 -24.47 2.08
C LYS A 184 18.15 -24.70 3.32
N SER A 185 19.47 -24.59 3.21
CA SER A 185 20.43 -25.01 4.24
C SER A 185 21.13 -23.85 4.94
N ASN A 186 20.57 -22.64 4.86
CA ASN A 186 21.25 -21.41 5.24
C ASN A 186 21.05 -21.10 6.73
N ARG A 187 22.14 -21.14 7.54
CA ARG A 187 22.16 -20.68 8.93
C ARG A 187 21.68 -19.23 9.09
N ALA A 188 21.87 -18.40 8.07
CA ALA A 188 21.37 -17.03 8.05
C ALA A 188 19.83 -16.98 8.02
N LEU A 189 19.19 -17.89 7.29
CA LEU A 189 17.72 -18.03 7.28
C LEU A 189 17.21 -18.38 8.67
N GLU A 190 17.80 -19.37 9.33
CA GLU A 190 17.39 -19.78 10.69
C GLU A 190 17.53 -18.62 11.69
N GLN A 191 18.65 -17.89 11.64
CA GLN A 191 18.88 -16.71 12.49
C GLN A 191 17.88 -15.60 12.21
N TRP A 192 17.55 -15.35 10.93
CA TRP A 192 16.56 -14.37 10.54
C TRP A 192 15.16 -14.76 11.05
N CYS A 193 14.74 -16.02 10.87
CA CYS A 193 13.48 -16.54 11.39
C CYS A 193 13.38 -16.39 12.92
N ALA A 194 14.45 -16.75 13.63
CA ALA A 194 14.50 -16.61 15.09
C ALA A 194 14.39 -15.14 15.54
N GLY A 195 15.03 -14.23 14.81
CA GLY A 195 14.94 -12.79 15.05
C GLY A 195 13.54 -12.24 14.79
N ALA A 196 12.92 -12.62 13.67
CA ALA A 196 11.59 -12.20 13.28
C ALA A 196 10.50 -12.70 14.26
N ILE A 197 10.53 -14.00 14.61
CA ILE A 197 9.58 -14.59 15.57
C ILE A 197 9.74 -13.95 16.95
N ARG A 198 10.99 -13.74 17.42
CA ARG A 198 11.22 -13.03 18.70
C ARG A 198 10.67 -11.61 18.69
N SER A 199 10.74 -10.94 17.56
CA SER A 199 10.31 -9.55 17.40
C SER A 199 8.79 -9.38 17.27
N GLN A 200 8.12 -10.26 16.51
CA GLN A 200 6.71 -10.10 16.13
C GLN A 200 5.83 -11.33 16.39
N GLY A 201 6.37 -12.39 16.99
CA GLY A 201 5.63 -13.57 17.44
C GLY A 201 5.51 -14.69 16.42
N SER A 202 5.46 -14.39 15.12
CA SER A 202 5.23 -15.37 14.06
C SER A 202 5.83 -14.93 12.73
N LEU A 203 5.72 -15.81 11.72
CA LEU A 203 5.94 -15.53 10.32
C LEU A 203 4.77 -16.04 9.48
N LEU A 204 4.36 -15.28 8.49
CA LEU A 204 3.49 -15.77 7.42
C LEU A 204 4.36 -16.47 6.39
N CYS A 205 4.00 -17.70 6.05
CA CYS A 205 4.68 -18.52 5.06
C CYS A 205 3.75 -18.74 3.87
N GLU A 206 4.26 -18.52 2.67
CA GLU A 206 3.52 -18.73 1.42
C GLU A 206 4.40 -19.37 0.36
N PRO A 207 3.83 -20.19 -0.56
CA PRO A 207 4.58 -20.79 -1.65
C PRO A 207 5.15 -19.73 -2.60
N GLY A 208 6.27 -20.04 -3.25
CA GLY A 208 6.74 -19.28 -4.40
C GLY A 208 6.00 -19.70 -5.66
N TYR A 209 5.67 -18.75 -6.51
CA TYR A 209 4.97 -19.00 -7.79
C TYR A 209 5.80 -18.50 -8.97
N ALA A 210 5.63 -19.15 -10.13
CA ALA A 210 6.17 -18.66 -11.40
C ALA A 210 5.40 -17.40 -11.83
N LYS A 211 5.74 -16.27 -11.21
CA LYS A 211 5.04 -14.99 -11.34
C LYS A 211 5.10 -14.47 -12.77
N ILE A 212 3.93 -14.17 -13.34
CA ILE A 212 3.77 -13.51 -14.64
C ILE A 212 3.70 -11.99 -14.43
N ARG A 213 2.91 -11.53 -13.42
CA ARG A 213 2.68 -10.09 -13.19
C ARG A 213 2.22 -9.78 -11.78
N ASP A 214 2.78 -8.71 -11.22
CA ASP A 214 2.27 -8.07 -10.02
C ASP A 214 1.14 -7.11 -10.37
N PHE A 215 0.06 -7.12 -9.61
CA PHE A 215 -1.00 -6.12 -9.67
C PHE A 215 -1.69 -5.99 -8.32
N ALA A 216 -2.44 -4.91 -8.13
CA ALA A 216 -3.32 -4.78 -6.99
C ALA A 216 -4.72 -4.34 -7.42
N ALA A 217 -5.68 -4.66 -6.57
CA ALA A 217 -7.01 -4.07 -6.58
C ALA A 217 -7.09 -3.02 -5.47
N GLU A 218 -7.41 -1.79 -5.85
CA GLU A 218 -7.51 -0.66 -4.93
C GLU A 218 -8.97 -0.40 -4.59
N PHE A 219 -9.25 -0.21 -3.29
CA PHE A 219 -10.60 0.02 -2.78
C PHE A 219 -10.62 1.22 -1.81
N TYR A 220 -11.82 1.77 -1.60
CA TYR A 220 -12.12 2.68 -0.52
C TYR A 220 -13.29 2.12 0.29
N CYS A 221 -13.10 1.96 1.59
CA CYS A 221 -14.08 1.44 2.53
C CYS A 221 -14.76 2.58 3.27
N ALA A 222 -16.08 2.63 3.22
CA ALA A 222 -16.89 3.59 3.96
C ALA A 222 -18.28 3.01 4.23
N ALA A 223 -18.88 3.35 5.36
CA ALA A 223 -20.23 2.96 5.74
C ALA A 223 -20.51 1.44 5.58
N GLY A 224 -19.53 0.61 5.96
CA GLY A 224 -19.65 -0.85 5.93
C GLY A 224 -19.61 -1.48 4.53
N ARG A 225 -19.12 -0.78 3.53
CA ARG A 225 -18.97 -1.26 2.15
C ARG A 225 -17.67 -0.81 1.55
N SER A 226 -17.14 -1.57 0.58
CA SER A 226 -16.02 -1.17 -0.24
C SER A 226 -16.44 -0.73 -1.64
N SER A 227 -15.76 0.28 -2.15
CA SER A 227 -15.88 0.75 -3.52
C SER A 227 -14.59 0.46 -4.26
N PHE A 228 -14.66 -0.23 -5.40
CA PHE A 228 -13.50 -0.48 -6.23
C PHE A 228 -13.03 0.81 -6.93
N LEU A 229 -11.79 1.20 -6.70
CA LEU A 229 -11.17 2.40 -7.27
C LEU A 229 -10.45 2.13 -8.58
N GLY A 230 -9.92 0.92 -8.76
CA GLY A 230 -9.22 0.53 -9.97
C GLY A 230 -8.17 -0.55 -9.76
N TYR A 231 -7.62 -1.01 -10.88
CA TYR A 231 -6.42 -1.83 -10.92
C TYR A 231 -5.18 -0.95 -10.82
N SER A 232 -4.16 -1.43 -10.14
CA SER A 232 -2.80 -0.95 -10.29
C SER A 232 -1.90 -2.11 -10.74
N VAL A 233 -1.05 -1.86 -11.73
CA VAL A 233 -0.04 -2.81 -12.21
C VAL A 233 1.30 -2.23 -11.84
N PHE A 234 2.17 -3.04 -11.28
CA PHE A 234 3.46 -2.58 -10.80
C PHE A 234 4.54 -3.65 -10.98
N GLU A 235 5.78 -3.24 -10.81
CA GLU A 235 6.93 -4.14 -10.81
C GLU A 235 7.65 -4.06 -9.47
N THR A 236 8.13 -5.21 -9.02
CA THR A 236 8.99 -5.34 -7.86
C THR A 236 10.39 -5.81 -8.28
N ASP A 237 11.40 -5.49 -7.49
CA ASP A 237 12.72 -6.07 -7.66
C ASP A 237 12.80 -7.48 -7.04
N PHE A 238 13.98 -8.10 -7.11
CA PHE A 238 14.18 -9.45 -6.58
C PHE A 238 14.10 -9.54 -5.04
N HIS A 239 14.11 -8.38 -4.34
CA HIS A 239 13.86 -8.27 -2.90
C HIS A 239 12.39 -7.95 -2.58
N SER A 240 11.49 -8.05 -3.57
CA SER A 240 10.09 -7.66 -3.46
C SER A 240 9.87 -6.17 -3.11
N GLN A 241 10.83 -5.30 -3.43
CA GLN A 241 10.69 -3.86 -3.25
C GLN A 241 10.05 -3.24 -4.49
N PHE A 242 9.12 -2.31 -4.27
CA PHE A 242 8.47 -1.57 -5.34
C PHE A 242 9.48 -0.81 -6.20
N ARG A 243 9.47 -1.04 -7.49
CA ARG A 243 10.29 -0.35 -8.49
C ARG A 243 9.52 0.77 -9.17
N TYR A 244 8.41 0.43 -9.81
CA TYR A 244 7.53 1.39 -10.46
C TYR A 244 6.11 0.86 -10.57
N GLY A 245 5.14 1.78 -10.67
CA GLY A 245 3.75 1.50 -11.01
C GLY A 245 3.44 1.98 -12.42
N VAL A 246 2.61 1.25 -13.13
CA VAL A 246 2.17 1.59 -14.48
C VAL A 246 1.07 2.65 -14.40
N VAL A 247 1.30 3.80 -15.01
CA VAL A 247 0.31 4.89 -15.15
C VAL A 247 -0.38 4.78 -16.49
N ALA A 248 -1.60 4.27 -16.52
CA ALA A 248 -2.37 4.07 -17.73
C ALA A 248 -3.88 4.16 -17.44
N SER A 249 -4.71 4.21 -18.49
CA SER A 249 -6.16 4.11 -18.31
C SER A 249 -6.55 2.74 -17.73
N GLN A 250 -7.61 2.69 -16.94
CA GLN A 250 -8.12 1.43 -16.37
C GLN A 250 -8.46 0.38 -17.46
N THR A 251 -8.92 0.84 -18.61
CA THR A 251 -9.16 -0.03 -19.77
C THR A 251 -7.85 -0.69 -20.25
N LEU A 252 -6.76 0.07 -20.29
CA LEU A 252 -5.46 -0.47 -20.71
C LEU A 252 -4.87 -1.40 -19.64
N LEU A 253 -4.94 -1.02 -18.35
CA LEU A 253 -4.51 -1.88 -17.24
C LEU A 253 -5.26 -3.20 -17.26
N LYS A 254 -6.59 -3.19 -17.44
CA LYS A 254 -7.39 -4.41 -17.58
C LYS A 254 -6.92 -5.28 -18.75
N ARG A 255 -6.57 -4.68 -19.91
CA ARG A 255 -5.99 -5.43 -21.05
C ARG A 255 -4.64 -6.06 -20.72
N LEU A 256 -3.79 -5.35 -19.97
CA LEU A 256 -2.49 -5.90 -19.53
C LEU A 256 -2.64 -7.10 -18.58
N LEU A 257 -3.79 -7.22 -17.91
CA LEU A 257 -4.14 -8.32 -17.01
C LEU A 257 -4.94 -9.43 -17.69
N MET A 258 -5.32 -9.25 -18.97
CA MET A 258 -6.02 -10.29 -19.74
C MET A 258 -5.05 -11.39 -20.16
N ILE A 259 -5.21 -12.57 -19.58
CA ILE A 259 -4.49 -13.80 -19.93
C ILE A 259 -5.52 -14.88 -20.21
N GLN A 260 -5.25 -15.74 -21.20
CA GLN A 260 -6.15 -16.85 -21.55
C GLN A 260 -6.43 -17.75 -20.33
N GLY A 261 -7.70 -18.04 -20.08
CA GLY A 261 -8.12 -18.88 -18.95
C GLY A 261 -8.33 -18.15 -17.63
N VAL A 262 -7.95 -16.85 -17.51
CA VAL A 262 -8.06 -16.07 -16.28
C VAL A 262 -9.05 -14.93 -16.41
N ASN A 263 -10.02 -14.87 -15.50
CA ASN A 263 -10.91 -13.73 -15.34
C ASN A 263 -10.57 -12.93 -14.09
N VAL A 264 -9.61 -12.00 -14.22
CA VAL A 264 -9.14 -11.14 -13.11
C VAL A 264 -10.28 -10.35 -12.49
N GLU A 265 -11.28 -9.91 -13.26
CA GLU A 265 -12.42 -9.15 -12.76
C GLU A 265 -13.25 -9.95 -11.76
N ARG A 266 -13.51 -11.23 -12.04
CA ARG A 266 -14.19 -12.15 -11.10
C ARG A 266 -13.38 -12.38 -9.83
N ALA A 267 -12.07 -12.54 -9.96
CA ALA A 267 -11.19 -12.68 -8.79
C ALA A 267 -11.22 -11.43 -7.91
N VAL A 268 -11.17 -10.23 -8.52
CA VAL A 268 -11.25 -8.95 -7.78
C VAL A 268 -12.64 -8.77 -7.13
N GLN A 269 -13.73 -9.14 -7.80
CA GLN A 269 -15.07 -9.12 -7.20
C GLN A 269 -15.18 -10.08 -6.01
N ALA A 270 -14.52 -11.23 -6.08
CA ALA A 270 -14.47 -12.18 -4.98
C ALA A 270 -13.68 -11.62 -3.78
N VAL A 271 -12.55 -10.96 -4.05
CA VAL A 271 -11.76 -10.24 -3.04
C VAL A 271 -12.58 -9.10 -2.43
N GLN A 272 -13.32 -8.32 -3.24
CA GLN A 272 -14.18 -7.26 -2.76
C GLN A 272 -15.23 -7.77 -1.76
N LYS A 273 -15.89 -8.89 -2.06
CA LYS A 273 -16.84 -9.50 -1.12
C LYS A 273 -16.16 -9.92 0.19
N ALA A 274 -14.96 -10.49 0.11
CA ALA A 274 -14.19 -10.84 1.31
C ALA A 274 -13.83 -9.59 2.14
N ILE A 275 -13.45 -8.47 1.50
CA ILE A 275 -13.22 -7.18 2.16
C ILE A 275 -14.49 -6.70 2.84
N ASP A 276 -15.65 -6.77 2.17
CA ASP A 276 -16.93 -6.33 2.72
C ASP A 276 -17.34 -7.14 3.96
N GLU A 277 -16.99 -8.42 4.02
CA GLU A 277 -17.27 -9.27 5.18
C GLU A 277 -16.27 -9.10 6.32
N LEU A 278 -14.97 -8.99 6.02
CA LEU A 278 -13.89 -9.09 7.00
C LEU A 278 -13.33 -7.73 7.45
N ILE A 279 -13.37 -6.72 6.60
CA ILE A 279 -12.66 -5.44 6.82
C ILE A 279 -13.62 -4.29 7.06
N THR A 280 -14.62 -4.08 6.18
CA THR A 280 -15.48 -2.90 6.24
C THR A 280 -16.32 -2.75 7.52
N PRO A 281 -16.65 -3.82 8.28
CA PRO A 281 -17.34 -3.64 9.56
C PRO A 281 -16.54 -2.86 10.60
N HIS A 282 -15.21 -2.81 10.44
CA HIS A 282 -14.29 -2.26 11.44
C HIS A 282 -13.32 -1.21 10.89
N TYR A 283 -13.28 -1.03 9.55
CA TYR A 283 -12.32 -0.15 8.89
C TYR A 283 -12.99 0.82 7.92
N GLU A 284 -12.52 2.06 7.92
CA GLU A 284 -12.81 3.07 6.91
C GLU A 284 -11.51 3.67 6.38
N GLY A 285 -11.46 3.89 5.06
CA GLY A 285 -10.29 4.42 4.35
C GLY A 285 -9.87 3.55 3.16
N TYR A 286 -8.68 3.81 2.65
CA TYR A 286 -8.12 3.10 1.49
C TYR A 286 -7.66 1.69 1.86
N VAL A 287 -7.90 0.74 0.96
CA VAL A 287 -7.43 -0.65 1.04
C VAL A 287 -6.84 -1.04 -0.31
N GLY A 288 -5.57 -1.45 -0.32
CA GLY A 288 -4.96 -2.09 -1.47
C GLY A 288 -4.77 -3.59 -1.22
N VAL A 289 -5.18 -4.43 -2.14
CA VAL A 289 -4.91 -5.88 -2.09
C VAL A 289 -3.96 -6.25 -3.20
N ASP A 290 -2.73 -6.60 -2.82
CA ASP A 290 -1.71 -7.05 -3.75
C ASP A 290 -2.02 -8.48 -4.19
N MET A 291 -1.99 -8.71 -5.48
CA MET A 291 -2.34 -9.95 -6.15
C MET A 291 -1.26 -10.28 -7.20
N ILE A 292 -1.15 -11.53 -7.60
CA ILE A 292 -0.29 -11.91 -8.73
C ILE A 292 -1.03 -12.78 -9.74
N LEU A 293 -0.68 -12.57 -11.00
CA LEU A 293 -0.85 -13.58 -12.03
C LEU A 293 0.39 -14.48 -12.05
N TYR A 294 0.18 -15.77 -12.08
CA TYR A 294 1.27 -16.76 -12.09
C TYR A 294 0.92 -17.94 -13.00
N GLU A 295 1.92 -18.69 -13.42
CA GLU A 295 1.79 -19.95 -14.13
C GLU A 295 1.86 -21.11 -13.13
N ASP A 296 0.88 -22.00 -13.17
CA ASP A 296 0.88 -23.20 -12.33
C ASP A 296 1.76 -24.31 -12.95
N GLU A 297 1.89 -25.44 -12.25
CA GLU A 297 2.71 -26.58 -12.69
C GLU A 297 2.25 -27.20 -14.01
N THR A 298 1.02 -26.92 -14.44
CA THR A 298 0.47 -27.42 -15.73
C THR A 298 0.71 -26.43 -16.88
N GLY A 299 1.30 -25.26 -16.60
CA GLY A 299 1.49 -24.17 -17.56
C GLY A 299 0.25 -23.30 -17.76
N GLU A 300 -0.78 -23.46 -16.91
CA GLU A 300 -1.97 -22.62 -16.98
C GLU A 300 -1.83 -21.37 -16.10
N ALA A 301 -2.31 -20.25 -16.63
CA ALA A 301 -2.34 -19.02 -15.87
C ALA A 301 -3.37 -19.07 -14.73
N ARG A 302 -3.00 -18.55 -13.56
CA ARG A 302 -3.79 -18.50 -12.33
C ARG A 302 -3.67 -17.15 -11.64
N VAL A 303 -4.57 -16.91 -10.69
CA VAL A 303 -4.55 -15.74 -9.80
C VAL A 303 -4.27 -16.21 -8.38
N ASN A 304 -3.26 -15.62 -7.74
CA ASN A 304 -3.20 -15.58 -6.28
C ASN A 304 -4.01 -14.34 -5.83
N PRO A 305 -5.13 -14.53 -5.12
CA PRO A 305 -6.09 -13.47 -4.86
C PRO A 305 -5.65 -12.50 -3.76
N CYS A 306 -4.63 -12.86 -2.98
CA CYS A 306 -4.18 -12.02 -1.88
C CYS A 306 -2.76 -12.37 -1.44
N VAL A 307 -1.79 -11.59 -1.89
CA VAL A 307 -0.40 -11.65 -1.46
C VAL A 307 -0.16 -10.78 -0.23
N GLU A 308 -0.86 -9.63 -0.18
CA GLU A 308 -0.80 -8.68 0.94
C GLU A 308 -2.04 -7.79 0.95
N VAL A 309 -2.52 -7.45 2.14
CA VAL A 309 -3.56 -6.43 2.34
C VAL A 309 -2.93 -5.20 2.97
N ASN A 310 -3.10 -4.06 2.32
CA ASN A 310 -2.60 -2.78 2.76
C ASN A 310 -3.76 -1.90 3.23
N LEU A 311 -4.00 -1.80 4.56
CA LEU A 311 -5.05 -0.95 5.14
C LEU A 311 -4.57 0.50 5.25
N ARG A 312 -4.31 1.09 4.10
CA ARG A 312 -3.80 2.45 3.90
C ARG A 312 -3.86 2.83 2.42
N ALA A 313 -3.61 4.10 2.12
CA ALA A 313 -3.31 4.48 0.75
C ALA A 313 -2.04 3.77 0.26
N THR A 314 -1.97 3.50 -1.03
CA THR A 314 -0.88 2.77 -1.70
C THR A 314 -0.31 3.60 -2.84
N MET A 315 0.85 3.18 -3.38
CA MET A 315 1.34 3.78 -4.62
C MET A 315 0.40 3.49 -5.80
N GLY A 316 -0.40 2.42 -5.72
CA GLY A 316 -1.45 2.11 -6.69
C GLY A 316 -2.57 3.15 -6.68
N VAL A 317 -3.04 3.58 -5.51
CA VAL A 317 -4.01 4.69 -5.38
C VAL A 317 -3.44 5.97 -6.03
N VAL A 318 -2.16 6.27 -5.79
CA VAL A 318 -1.48 7.42 -6.41
C VAL A 318 -1.45 7.28 -7.93
N THR A 319 -1.03 6.13 -8.48
CA THR A 319 -0.96 5.91 -9.93
C THR A 319 -2.33 6.00 -10.60
N CYS A 320 -3.38 5.48 -9.97
CA CYS A 320 -4.78 5.64 -10.40
C CYS A 320 -5.19 7.12 -10.46
N GLY A 321 -4.85 7.89 -9.42
CA GLY A 321 -5.11 9.32 -9.35
C GLY A 321 -4.35 10.12 -10.43
N VAL A 322 -3.06 9.84 -10.60
CA VAL A 322 -2.23 10.45 -11.66
C VAL A 322 -2.82 10.15 -13.05
N ALA A 323 -3.17 8.88 -13.33
CA ALA A 323 -3.74 8.48 -14.61
C ALA A 323 -5.06 9.21 -14.89
N ARG A 324 -5.92 9.34 -13.90
CA ARG A 324 -7.20 10.04 -13.99
C ARG A 324 -7.00 11.53 -14.26
N LEU A 325 -6.18 12.22 -13.45
CA LEU A 325 -5.99 13.67 -13.55
C LEU A 325 -5.18 14.07 -14.80
N LYS A 326 -4.25 13.24 -15.24
CA LYS A 326 -3.53 13.44 -16.52
C LYS A 326 -4.32 12.96 -17.74
N LYS A 327 -5.58 12.48 -17.53
CA LYS A 327 -6.47 11.99 -18.60
C LYS A 327 -5.75 10.98 -19.51
N MET A 328 -5.09 10.00 -18.88
CA MET A 328 -4.44 8.91 -19.61
C MET A 328 -5.51 8.12 -20.38
N GLY A 329 -5.34 8.00 -21.68
CA GLY A 329 -6.31 7.33 -22.57
C GLY A 329 -5.64 6.60 -23.73
N GLY A 330 -6.40 5.76 -24.44
CA GLY A 330 -5.89 4.97 -25.56
C GLY A 330 -4.77 4.02 -25.13
N THR A 331 -3.65 4.08 -25.83
CA THR A 331 -2.44 3.27 -25.56
C THR A 331 -1.36 4.03 -24.77
N ARG A 332 -1.68 5.23 -24.24
CA ARG A 332 -0.72 6.00 -23.45
C ARG A 332 -0.40 5.27 -22.15
N ILE A 333 0.90 5.08 -21.91
CA ILE A 333 1.46 4.44 -20.75
C ILE A 333 2.59 5.29 -20.19
N GLY A 334 2.74 5.31 -18.89
CA GLY A 334 3.85 5.93 -18.20
C GLY A 334 4.26 5.09 -17.00
N GLU A 335 5.38 5.41 -16.42
CA GLU A 335 5.88 4.75 -15.21
C GLU A 335 5.96 5.76 -14.07
N PHE A 336 5.38 5.40 -12.94
CA PHE A 336 5.48 6.15 -11.68
C PHE A 336 6.47 5.46 -10.76
N TYR A 337 7.42 6.21 -10.20
CA TYR A 337 8.36 5.68 -9.20
C TYR A 337 8.89 6.76 -8.27
N LEU A 338 9.59 6.33 -7.23
CA LEU A 338 10.28 7.22 -6.30
C LEU A 338 11.76 7.28 -6.69
N SER A 339 12.25 8.47 -6.98
CA SER A 339 13.65 8.73 -7.29
C SER A 339 14.37 9.45 -6.15
N GLN A 340 15.68 9.43 -6.15
CA GLN A 340 16.53 10.19 -5.24
C GLN A 340 17.27 11.30 -5.98
N MET A 341 17.19 12.52 -5.45
CA MET A 341 17.96 13.64 -5.99
C MET A 341 19.46 13.48 -5.74
N PRO A 342 20.34 13.94 -6.64
CA PRO A 342 20.06 14.76 -7.82
C PRO A 342 19.86 13.98 -9.14
N TYR A 343 19.56 12.69 -9.09
CA TYR A 343 19.56 11.78 -10.24
C TYR A 343 18.26 11.77 -11.04
N LEU A 344 17.65 12.96 -11.29
CA LEU A 344 16.50 13.04 -12.21
C LEU A 344 16.97 12.95 -13.67
N GLY A 345 16.42 12.00 -14.42
CA GLY A 345 16.60 11.88 -15.84
C GLY A 345 15.86 13.00 -16.62
N TYR A 346 16.30 13.28 -17.82
CA TYR A 346 15.73 14.36 -18.66
C TYR A 346 14.22 14.19 -18.96
N GLU A 347 13.77 12.94 -19.07
CA GLU A 347 12.36 12.62 -19.37
C GLU A 347 11.48 12.54 -18.11
N GLU A 348 12.07 12.59 -16.92
CA GLU A 348 11.38 12.43 -15.64
C GLU A 348 10.68 13.73 -15.23
N LYS A 349 9.37 13.65 -14.98
CA LYS A 349 8.55 14.78 -14.58
C LYS A 349 8.18 14.64 -13.11
N PRO A 350 8.65 15.55 -12.24
CA PRO A 350 8.26 15.54 -10.84
C PRO A 350 6.74 15.66 -10.65
N LEU A 351 6.20 14.86 -9.76
CA LEU A 351 4.78 14.85 -9.37
C LEU A 351 4.53 15.56 -8.04
N VAL A 352 5.59 16.06 -7.42
CA VAL A 352 5.59 16.87 -6.19
C VAL A 352 6.61 18.00 -6.33
N PRO A 353 6.57 19.05 -5.49
CA PRO A 353 7.57 20.11 -5.52
C PRO A 353 8.99 19.57 -5.33
N VAL A 354 9.96 20.18 -6.03
CA VAL A 354 11.39 19.89 -5.86
C VAL A 354 12.10 21.17 -5.48
N HIS A 355 12.90 21.12 -4.42
CA HIS A 355 13.70 22.22 -3.89
C HIS A 355 15.16 21.78 -3.72
N ASP A 356 16.05 22.72 -3.49
CA ASP A 356 17.51 22.47 -3.36
C ASP A 356 17.87 21.39 -2.34
N LYS A 357 17.04 21.23 -1.29
CA LYS A 357 17.26 20.23 -0.24
C LYS A 357 16.43 18.96 -0.41
N THR A 358 15.61 18.83 -1.45
CA THR A 358 14.81 17.63 -1.70
C THR A 358 15.73 16.44 -1.97
N ARG A 359 15.45 15.32 -1.30
CA ARG A 359 16.17 14.08 -1.48
C ARG A 359 15.32 13.00 -2.16
N TYR A 360 14.03 12.95 -1.85
CA TYR A 360 13.09 12.01 -2.45
C TYR A 360 12.08 12.75 -3.31
N VAL A 361 11.80 12.23 -4.47
CA VAL A 361 10.83 12.81 -5.40
C VAL A 361 9.99 11.72 -6.04
N ALA A 362 8.69 11.94 -6.12
CA ALA A 362 7.80 11.13 -6.92
C ALA A 362 7.85 11.63 -8.36
N VAL A 363 8.09 10.74 -9.31
CA VAL A 363 8.28 11.08 -10.71
C VAL A 363 7.42 10.22 -11.62
N MET A 364 7.16 10.73 -12.81
CA MET A 364 6.55 10.00 -13.92
C MET A 364 7.40 10.20 -15.17
N ARG A 365 7.68 9.14 -15.92
CA ARG A 365 8.23 9.14 -17.26
C ARG A 365 7.31 8.46 -18.28
#